data_715dad78ff5ab9fc69a71367f94dda67
#
_entry.id   715dad78ff5ab9fc69a71367f94dda67
#
_cell.length_a   1.000
_cell.length_b   1.000
_cell.length_c   1.000
_cell.angle_alpha   90.00
_cell.angle_beta   90.00
_cell.angle_gamma   90.00
#
_symmetry.space_group_name_H-M   'P 1'
#
loop_
_entity.id
_entity.type
_entity.pdbx_description
1 polymer ?
#
loop_
_entity_poly.entity_id
_entity_poly.type
_entity_poly.pdbx_seq_one_letter_code
_entity_poly.pdbx_strand_id
1 'polypeptide(L)'
;RPTIGVKGNYSDTHVRKTGNATVDGYQKGYTGSVTQSVFSGFQTYNAVKAADSAAKAGIQDLYAVEQSVLLSASTAYLDVMRDEAIVRLQKNNERLLKKQLDETLARFDVGEVTRTDVAQSRASYAQAQSDVISAEGNLAVSKAVYLQMVGKEPKDLQNPAVITKLFPTRFDEAMNYARTNNYSLQAAKKQLDSATYNVNSNKGALLPEVTFTAASGKTTQSNHDMAKNPSTTSTQYSLDMSVPLYTGGATRAKIRKSKYQKWQAQEGVLEAERAVVAGVTSSWQSMQANKSNISSIQAQVKASAIALEGTQKEEALGNRTVLDVLNAYQTLLTSQVNEVKALHDYYVSGLQLMQSMGNLTAKKLALNVKYYNAEEHYQNTKGKWLTLSIDK
;
A
#
# COMPACT_ATOMS: atom_id res chain seq x y z
N ARG A 1 18.96 -3.54 29.53
CA ARG A 1 20.10 -2.59 29.51
C ARG A 1 20.06 -1.78 30.79
N PRO A 2 21.21 -1.30 31.35
CA PRO A 2 21.24 -0.43 32.48
C PRO A 2 20.67 0.95 32.12
N THR A 3 20.02 1.57 33.11
CA THR A 3 19.66 2.98 33.07
C THR A 3 20.62 3.76 33.96
N ILE A 4 21.12 4.88 33.49
CA ILE A 4 22.03 5.78 34.24
C ILE A 4 21.29 7.09 34.41
N GLY A 5 21.18 7.54 35.66
CA GLY A 5 20.51 8.77 36.00
C GLY A 5 21.30 9.60 37.00
N VAL A 6 21.12 10.92 36.93
CA VAL A 6 21.59 11.86 37.95
C VAL A 6 20.38 12.63 38.45
N LYS A 7 20.22 12.68 39.76
CA LYS A 7 19.15 13.42 40.42
C LYS A 7 19.76 14.47 41.34
N GLY A 8 19.35 15.73 41.18
CA GLY A 8 19.60 16.81 42.14
C GLY A 8 18.36 17.05 42.95
N ASN A 9 18.49 17.29 44.26
CA ASN A 9 17.43 17.70 45.14
C ASN A 9 17.84 18.91 45.96
N TYR A 10 16.89 19.82 46.15
CA TYR A 10 16.94 20.89 47.13
C TYR A 10 15.61 20.89 47.85
N SER A 11 15.64 20.86 49.16
CA SER A 11 14.46 20.99 50.01
C SER A 11 14.73 21.97 51.15
N ASP A 12 13.82 22.86 51.39
CA ASP A 12 13.81 23.78 52.52
C ASP A 12 12.70 23.38 53.46
N THR A 13 13.00 23.24 54.75
CA THR A 13 12.07 22.67 55.72
C THR A 13 11.97 23.59 56.91
N HIS A 14 10.78 24.13 57.14
CA HIS A 14 10.42 24.91 58.33
C HIS A 14 9.51 24.06 59.21
N VAL A 15 10.02 23.58 60.33
CA VAL A 15 9.25 22.78 61.28
C VAL A 15 9.01 23.59 62.54
N ARG A 16 7.74 23.97 62.79
CA ARG A 16 7.33 24.59 64.03
C ARG A 16 6.88 23.49 65.00
N LYS A 17 7.64 23.27 66.09
CA LYS A 17 7.27 22.35 67.16
C LYS A 17 6.42 23.09 68.18
N THR A 18 5.38 22.42 68.71
CA THR A 18 4.57 22.93 69.83
C THR A 18 5.46 23.04 71.06
N GLY A 19 5.78 24.29 71.51
CA GLY A 19 6.71 24.55 72.58
C GLY A 19 7.93 25.41 72.27
N ASN A 20 7.81 26.28 71.23
CA ASN A 20 8.78 27.36 70.87
C ASN A 20 10.14 26.97 70.18
N ALA A 21 10.34 25.76 69.70
CA ALA A 21 11.52 25.49 68.87
C ALA A 21 11.07 25.42 67.40
N THR A 22 11.56 26.41 66.62
CA THR A 22 11.50 26.33 65.15
C THR A 22 12.80 25.68 64.68
N VAL A 23 12.73 24.63 63.91
CA VAL A 23 13.90 24.05 63.26
C VAL A 23 13.82 24.41 61.78
N ASP A 24 14.60 25.38 61.41
CA ASP A 24 14.77 25.80 60.00
C ASP A 24 15.99 25.17 59.44
N GLY A 25 15.86 24.51 58.29
CA GLY A 25 17.03 23.89 57.65
C GLY A 25 16.78 23.57 56.18
N TYR A 26 17.84 23.62 55.39
CA TYR A 26 17.78 23.16 54.01
C TYR A 26 18.63 21.91 53.82
N GLN A 27 18.18 21.09 52.89
CA GLN A 27 18.94 19.94 52.42
C GLN A 27 19.13 20.07 50.89
N LYS A 28 20.38 19.98 50.47
CA LYS A 28 20.72 19.91 49.02
C LYS A 28 21.62 18.72 48.77
N GLY A 29 21.38 18.09 47.62
CA GLY A 29 22.19 16.93 47.26
C GLY A 29 22.14 16.61 45.76
N TYR A 30 23.04 15.76 45.39
CA TYR A 30 23.02 15.12 44.08
C TYR A 30 23.33 13.62 44.23
N THR A 31 22.70 12.79 43.38
CA THR A 31 22.91 11.34 43.39
C THR A 31 23.02 10.86 41.93
N GLY A 32 24.10 10.20 41.63
CA GLY A 32 24.21 9.39 40.39
C GLY A 32 23.79 7.96 40.69
N SER A 33 23.01 7.37 39.81
CA SER A 33 22.56 5.98 39.97
C SER A 33 22.64 5.21 38.66
N VAL A 34 23.00 3.93 38.77
CA VAL A 34 22.93 2.94 37.70
C VAL A 34 21.96 1.85 38.16
N THR A 35 20.89 1.64 37.38
CA THR A 35 19.91 0.61 37.68
C THR A 35 19.85 -0.39 36.54
N GLN A 36 19.99 -1.69 36.86
CA GLN A 36 19.93 -2.79 35.91
C GLN A 36 18.89 -3.81 36.39
N SER A 37 17.84 -4.03 35.58
CA SER A 37 16.99 -5.20 35.78
C SER A 37 17.79 -6.45 35.42
N VAL A 38 18.02 -7.32 36.40
CA VAL A 38 18.73 -8.59 36.24
C VAL A 38 17.76 -9.68 35.75
N PHE A 39 16.56 -9.68 36.31
CA PHE A 39 15.47 -10.56 35.90
C PHE A 39 14.15 -9.83 36.02
N SER A 40 13.34 -9.87 34.97
CA SER A 40 12.04 -9.20 34.87
C SER A 40 10.91 -10.19 34.57
N GLY A 41 10.96 -11.42 35.06
CA GLY A 41 9.95 -12.41 34.78
C GLY A 41 9.78 -12.72 33.27
N PHE A 42 10.85 -12.62 32.48
CA PHE A 42 10.84 -12.72 31.02
C PHE A 42 10.02 -11.63 30.30
N GLN A 43 9.56 -10.58 30.97
CA GLN A 43 8.80 -9.49 30.35
C GLN A 43 9.61 -8.82 29.26
N THR A 44 10.84 -8.39 29.57
CA THR A 44 11.74 -7.71 28.60
C THR A 44 12.06 -8.60 27.41
N TYR A 45 12.36 -9.88 27.64
CA TYR A 45 12.61 -10.83 26.56
C TYR A 45 11.43 -10.96 25.60
N ASN A 46 10.22 -11.17 26.13
CA ASN A 46 9.02 -11.29 25.31
C ASN A 46 8.62 -9.95 24.67
N ALA A 47 8.84 -8.80 25.32
CA ALA A 47 8.60 -7.48 24.73
C ALA A 47 9.53 -7.22 23.52
N VAL A 48 10.80 -7.61 23.62
CA VAL A 48 11.75 -7.52 22.48
C VAL A 48 11.31 -8.44 21.34
N LYS A 49 10.87 -9.66 21.63
CA LYS A 49 10.33 -10.59 20.61
C LYS A 49 9.04 -10.08 19.98
N ALA A 50 8.17 -9.45 20.76
CA ALA A 50 6.96 -8.80 20.24
C ALA A 50 7.30 -7.65 19.27
N ALA A 51 8.26 -6.80 19.67
CA ALA A 51 8.73 -5.69 18.83
C ALA A 51 9.42 -6.19 17.55
N ASP A 52 10.26 -7.24 17.63
CA ASP A 52 10.90 -7.89 16.48
C ASP A 52 9.85 -8.43 15.49
N SER A 53 8.82 -9.10 16.01
CA SER A 53 7.71 -9.60 15.18
C SER A 53 6.89 -8.47 14.56
N ALA A 54 6.64 -7.39 15.30
CA ALA A 54 5.95 -6.22 14.79
C ALA A 54 6.77 -5.51 13.69
N ALA A 55 8.08 -5.37 13.86
CA ALA A 55 8.96 -4.82 12.82
C ALA A 55 8.95 -5.69 11.56
N LYS A 56 8.97 -7.02 11.70
CA LYS A 56 8.85 -7.95 10.57
C LYS A 56 7.48 -7.86 9.89
N ALA A 57 6.40 -7.60 10.64
CA ALA A 57 5.10 -7.30 10.04
C ALA A 57 5.16 -6.02 9.20
N GLY A 58 5.75 -4.94 9.73
CA GLY A 58 5.94 -3.68 8.99
C GLY A 58 6.78 -3.84 7.71
N ILE A 59 7.76 -4.75 7.68
CA ILE A 59 8.50 -5.08 6.45
C ILE A 59 7.57 -5.73 5.42
N GLN A 60 6.66 -6.63 5.83
CA GLN A 60 5.69 -7.22 4.91
C GLN A 60 4.68 -6.19 4.41
N ASP A 61 4.22 -5.28 5.29
CA ASP A 61 3.35 -4.17 4.91
C ASP A 61 4.01 -3.25 3.89
N LEU A 62 5.31 -2.97 4.02
CA LEU A 62 6.08 -2.21 3.02
C LEU A 62 6.01 -2.87 1.64
N TYR A 63 6.22 -4.19 1.55
CA TYR A 63 6.11 -4.91 0.28
C TYR A 63 4.68 -4.94 -0.26
N ALA A 64 3.66 -4.97 0.59
CA ALA A 64 2.27 -4.86 0.17
C ALA A 64 1.99 -3.46 -0.43
N VAL A 65 2.51 -2.39 0.17
CA VAL A 65 2.43 -1.02 -0.36
C VAL A 65 3.20 -0.90 -1.68
N GLU A 66 4.41 -1.45 -1.78
CA GLU A 66 5.18 -1.49 -3.03
C GLU A 66 4.37 -2.08 -4.18
N GLN A 67 3.69 -3.21 -3.95
CA GLN A 67 2.84 -3.84 -4.95
C GLN A 67 1.65 -2.95 -5.35
N SER A 68 1.03 -2.28 -4.38
CA SER A 68 -0.08 -1.36 -4.65
C SER A 68 0.36 -0.18 -5.52
N VAL A 69 1.53 0.39 -5.22
CA VAL A 69 2.11 1.49 -6.02
C VAL A 69 2.47 1.02 -7.43
N LEU A 70 3.10 -0.16 -7.55
CA LEU A 70 3.46 -0.72 -8.85
C LEU A 70 2.21 -1.05 -9.69
N LEU A 71 1.15 -1.59 -9.08
CA LEU A 71 -0.12 -1.81 -9.78
C LEU A 71 -0.71 -0.50 -10.27
N SER A 72 -0.78 0.53 -9.41
CA SER A 72 -1.33 1.84 -9.77
C SER A 72 -0.53 2.52 -10.89
N ALA A 73 0.80 2.47 -10.82
CA ALA A 73 1.67 3.02 -11.85
C ALA A 73 1.54 2.28 -13.19
N SER A 74 1.46 0.93 -13.14
CA SER A 74 1.27 0.10 -14.33
C SER A 74 -0.11 0.30 -14.95
N THR A 75 -1.15 0.46 -14.13
CA THR A 75 -2.51 0.76 -14.61
C THR A 75 -2.54 2.13 -15.29
N ALA A 76 -1.95 3.16 -14.68
CA ALA A 76 -1.86 4.49 -15.28
C ALA A 76 -1.10 4.47 -16.62
N TYR A 77 -0.04 3.65 -16.74
CA TYR A 77 0.66 3.42 -18.00
C TYR A 77 -0.26 2.83 -19.08
N LEU A 78 -1.01 1.79 -18.72
CA LEU A 78 -1.94 1.10 -19.63
C LEU A 78 -3.12 2.00 -20.02
N ASP A 79 -3.60 2.85 -19.09
CA ASP A 79 -4.65 3.83 -19.37
C ASP A 79 -4.22 4.84 -20.44
N VAL A 80 -3.00 5.39 -20.34
CA VAL A 80 -2.47 6.30 -21.38
C VAL A 80 -2.39 5.59 -22.73
N MET A 81 -1.87 4.37 -22.77
CA MET A 81 -1.78 3.60 -24.02
C MET A 81 -3.16 3.32 -24.65
N ARG A 82 -4.13 2.94 -23.81
CA ARG A 82 -5.53 2.75 -24.24
C ARG A 82 -6.09 4.03 -24.86
N ASP A 83 -5.97 5.15 -24.14
CA ASP A 83 -6.57 6.40 -24.56
C ASP A 83 -5.86 7.01 -25.77
N GLU A 84 -4.54 6.84 -25.92
CA GLU A 84 -3.83 7.16 -27.16
C GLU A 84 -4.31 6.33 -28.35
N ALA A 85 -4.58 5.05 -28.15
CA ALA A 85 -5.14 4.20 -29.20
C ALA A 85 -6.57 4.63 -29.56
N ILE A 86 -7.41 4.95 -28.59
CA ILE A 86 -8.78 5.45 -28.81
C ILE A 86 -8.76 6.77 -29.56
N VAL A 87 -7.90 7.74 -29.20
CA VAL A 87 -7.76 9.01 -29.94
C VAL A 87 -7.39 8.76 -31.39
N ARG A 88 -6.45 7.83 -31.67
CA ARG A 88 -6.10 7.48 -33.06
C ARG A 88 -7.28 6.92 -33.83
N LEU A 89 -8.08 6.04 -33.21
CA LEU A 89 -9.29 5.47 -33.83
C LEU A 89 -10.33 6.54 -34.11
N GLN A 90 -10.62 7.43 -33.15
CA GLN A 90 -11.59 8.51 -33.29
C GLN A 90 -11.17 9.50 -34.39
N LYS A 91 -9.90 9.92 -34.44
CA LYS A 91 -9.38 10.80 -35.51
C LYS A 91 -9.46 10.15 -36.89
N ASN A 92 -9.20 8.83 -36.96
CA ASN A 92 -9.36 8.11 -38.22
C ASN A 92 -10.83 8.08 -38.66
N ASN A 93 -11.74 7.82 -37.73
CA ASN A 93 -13.18 7.80 -38.00
C ASN A 93 -13.70 9.19 -38.43
N GLU A 94 -13.28 10.25 -37.75
CA GLU A 94 -13.62 11.63 -38.13
C GLU A 94 -13.19 11.94 -39.57
N ARG A 95 -11.96 11.55 -39.93
CA ARG A 95 -11.46 11.74 -41.32
C ARG A 95 -12.28 10.96 -42.35
N LEU A 96 -12.69 9.72 -42.01
CA LEU A 96 -13.50 8.90 -42.90
C LEU A 96 -14.91 9.47 -43.05
N LEU A 97 -15.52 9.92 -41.98
CA LEU A 97 -16.86 10.53 -42.02
C LEU A 97 -16.86 11.90 -42.70
N LYS A 98 -15.77 12.68 -42.60
CA LYS A 98 -15.59 13.90 -43.40
C LYS A 98 -15.58 13.57 -44.88
N LYS A 99 -14.78 12.57 -45.30
CA LYS A 99 -14.75 12.13 -46.69
C LYS A 99 -16.13 11.67 -47.19
N GLN A 100 -16.84 10.88 -46.35
CA GLN A 100 -18.23 10.45 -46.68
C GLN A 100 -19.18 11.63 -46.85
N LEU A 101 -19.08 12.67 -46.00
CA LEU A 101 -19.85 13.89 -46.14
C LEU A 101 -19.55 14.63 -47.44
N ASP A 102 -18.26 14.79 -47.80
CA ASP A 102 -17.83 15.44 -49.02
C ASP A 102 -18.32 14.70 -50.27
N GLU A 103 -18.28 13.35 -50.29
CA GLU A 103 -18.84 12.48 -51.32
C GLU A 103 -20.38 12.61 -51.42
N THR A 104 -21.08 12.62 -50.27
CA THR A 104 -22.54 12.79 -50.22
C THR A 104 -22.96 14.16 -50.76
N LEU A 105 -22.21 15.23 -50.47
CA LEU A 105 -22.47 16.56 -50.98
C LEU A 105 -22.31 16.61 -52.50
N ALA A 106 -21.22 16.04 -53.04
CA ALA A 106 -21.01 15.99 -54.50
C ALA A 106 -22.12 15.26 -55.23
N ARG A 107 -22.62 14.14 -54.67
CA ARG A 107 -23.76 13.37 -55.25
C ARG A 107 -25.10 14.09 -55.10
N PHE A 108 -25.27 14.93 -54.09
CA PHE A 108 -26.45 15.75 -53.90
C PHE A 108 -26.50 16.84 -54.97
N ASP A 109 -25.39 17.49 -55.30
CA ASP A 109 -25.31 18.52 -56.32
C ASP A 109 -25.66 18.03 -57.73
N VAL A 110 -25.51 16.72 -57.99
CA VAL A 110 -25.96 16.07 -59.25
C VAL A 110 -27.30 15.38 -59.13
N GLY A 111 -27.97 15.44 -57.97
CA GLY A 111 -29.33 14.93 -57.75
C GLY A 111 -29.42 13.42 -57.46
N GLU A 112 -28.34 12.75 -57.13
CA GLU A 112 -28.30 11.30 -56.87
C GLU A 112 -28.76 10.91 -55.44
N VAL A 113 -28.61 11.82 -54.49
CA VAL A 113 -28.97 11.57 -53.08
C VAL A 113 -29.88 12.69 -52.54
N THR A 114 -30.53 12.43 -51.39
CA THR A 114 -31.54 13.33 -50.83
C THR A 114 -30.89 14.35 -49.87
N ARG A 115 -31.58 15.47 -49.60
CA ARG A 115 -31.22 16.43 -48.56
C ARG A 115 -31.14 15.80 -47.17
N THR A 116 -31.87 14.73 -46.91
CA THR A 116 -31.87 13.93 -45.67
C THR A 116 -30.54 13.20 -45.53
N ASP A 117 -30.00 12.61 -46.61
CA ASP A 117 -28.68 11.94 -46.60
C ASP A 117 -27.55 12.90 -46.28
N VAL A 118 -27.56 14.12 -46.84
CA VAL A 118 -26.61 15.18 -46.52
C VAL A 118 -26.73 15.57 -45.03
N ALA A 119 -27.94 15.72 -44.51
CA ALA A 119 -28.14 16.09 -43.10
C ALA A 119 -27.64 15.00 -42.15
N GLN A 120 -27.83 13.72 -42.49
CA GLN A 120 -27.34 12.57 -41.69
C GLN A 120 -25.80 12.49 -41.74
N SER A 121 -25.15 12.63 -42.92
CA SER A 121 -23.71 12.64 -43.05
C SER A 121 -23.07 13.80 -42.27
N ARG A 122 -23.69 15.01 -42.31
CA ARG A 122 -23.26 16.17 -41.53
C ARG A 122 -23.39 15.95 -40.03
N ALA A 123 -24.50 15.33 -39.56
CA ALA A 123 -24.70 14.99 -38.16
C ALA A 123 -23.67 13.97 -37.67
N SER A 124 -23.39 12.91 -38.47
CA SER A 124 -22.37 11.90 -38.13
C SER A 124 -20.96 12.49 -38.07
N TYR A 125 -20.61 13.40 -38.97
CA TYR A 125 -19.32 14.08 -38.91
C TYR A 125 -19.21 14.99 -37.70
N ALA A 126 -20.24 15.77 -37.36
CA ALA A 126 -20.26 16.61 -36.16
C ALA A 126 -20.16 15.76 -34.87
N GLN A 127 -20.81 14.60 -34.81
CA GLN A 127 -20.66 13.65 -33.71
C GLN A 127 -19.21 13.15 -33.60
N ALA A 128 -18.58 12.77 -34.71
CA ALA A 128 -17.21 12.31 -34.71
C ALA A 128 -16.22 13.37 -34.20
N GLN A 129 -16.45 14.66 -34.55
CA GLN A 129 -15.66 15.77 -34.00
C GLN A 129 -15.80 15.88 -32.47
N SER A 130 -17.02 15.75 -31.95
CA SER A 130 -17.27 15.74 -30.49
C SER A 130 -16.59 14.55 -29.80
N ASP A 131 -16.61 13.38 -30.43
CA ASP A 131 -16.00 12.15 -29.90
C ASP A 131 -14.46 12.27 -29.86
N VAL A 132 -13.83 12.93 -30.87
CA VAL A 132 -12.38 13.24 -30.84
C VAL A 132 -12.05 14.16 -29.68
N ILE A 133 -12.80 15.27 -29.50
CA ILE A 133 -12.58 16.22 -28.39
C ILE A 133 -12.69 15.50 -27.05
N SER A 134 -13.70 14.64 -26.89
CA SER A 134 -13.90 13.84 -25.67
C SER A 134 -12.76 12.86 -25.41
N ALA A 135 -12.26 12.18 -26.47
CA ALA A 135 -11.16 11.25 -26.37
C ALA A 135 -9.85 11.97 -26.01
N GLU A 136 -9.59 13.15 -26.60
CA GLU A 136 -8.43 13.98 -26.27
C GLU A 136 -8.48 14.48 -24.82
N GLY A 137 -9.66 14.84 -24.33
CA GLY A 137 -9.89 15.19 -22.92
C GLY A 137 -9.56 14.02 -21.98
N ASN A 138 -10.05 12.81 -22.30
CA ASN A 138 -9.77 11.62 -21.51
C ASN A 138 -8.26 11.29 -21.51
N LEU A 139 -7.60 11.40 -22.65
CA LEU A 139 -6.15 11.20 -22.76
C LEU A 139 -5.38 12.22 -21.90
N ALA A 140 -5.81 13.48 -21.86
CA ALA A 140 -5.18 14.49 -21.01
C ALA A 140 -5.31 14.13 -19.52
N VAL A 141 -6.46 13.61 -19.09
CA VAL A 141 -6.68 13.11 -17.72
C VAL A 141 -5.77 11.91 -17.43
N SER A 142 -5.70 10.92 -18.30
CA SER A 142 -4.82 9.75 -18.12
C SER A 142 -3.35 10.14 -18.03
N LYS A 143 -2.89 11.10 -18.84
CA LYS A 143 -1.53 11.65 -18.77
C LYS A 143 -1.26 12.36 -17.45
N ALA A 144 -2.22 13.09 -16.90
CA ALA A 144 -2.11 13.75 -15.61
C ALA A 144 -2.02 12.72 -14.47
N VAL A 145 -2.83 11.64 -14.50
CA VAL A 145 -2.76 10.54 -13.53
C VAL A 145 -1.41 9.82 -13.62
N TYR A 146 -0.93 9.55 -14.83
CA TYR A 146 0.38 8.95 -15.02
C TYR A 146 1.50 9.84 -14.43
N LEU A 147 1.48 11.14 -14.71
CA LEU A 147 2.44 12.10 -14.15
C LEU A 147 2.40 12.10 -12.62
N GLN A 148 1.22 12.03 -12.01
CA GLN A 148 1.05 11.93 -10.55
C GLN A 148 1.69 10.64 -9.99
N MET A 149 1.51 9.50 -10.65
CA MET A 149 1.98 8.19 -10.16
C MET A 149 3.46 7.95 -10.41
N VAL A 150 3.98 8.40 -11.56
CA VAL A 150 5.36 8.11 -12.03
C VAL A 150 6.30 9.29 -11.85
N GLY A 151 5.78 10.52 -11.74
CA GLY A 151 6.56 11.74 -11.57
C GLY A 151 7.22 12.26 -12.86
N LYS A 152 6.90 11.67 -14.02
CA LYS A 152 7.43 12.05 -15.35
C LYS A 152 6.32 11.98 -16.37
N GLU A 153 6.38 12.85 -17.39
CA GLU A 153 5.47 12.76 -18.53
C GLU A 153 5.65 11.45 -19.31
N PRO A 154 4.56 10.86 -19.83
CA PRO A 154 4.64 9.66 -20.66
C PRO A 154 5.28 10.01 -22.01
N LYS A 155 6.38 9.31 -22.34
CA LYS A 155 7.07 9.43 -23.65
C LYS A 155 7.39 8.04 -24.15
N ASP A 156 7.20 7.82 -25.45
CA ASP A 156 7.58 6.59 -26.17
C ASP A 156 7.10 5.30 -25.47
N LEU A 157 5.79 5.26 -25.14
CA LEU A 157 5.20 4.11 -24.48
C LEU A 157 5.26 2.87 -25.37
N GLN A 158 5.83 1.78 -24.84
CA GLN A 158 6.00 0.52 -25.56
C GLN A 158 4.90 -0.47 -25.22
N ASN A 159 4.58 -1.37 -26.17
CA ASN A 159 3.57 -2.40 -25.97
C ASN A 159 4.01 -3.37 -24.85
N PRO A 160 3.17 -3.57 -23.81
CA PRO A 160 3.48 -4.39 -22.64
C PRO A 160 3.36 -5.91 -22.87
N ALA A 161 3.31 -6.39 -24.12
CA ALA A 161 3.12 -7.81 -24.44
C ALA A 161 4.10 -8.76 -23.73
N VAL A 162 5.28 -8.27 -23.35
CA VAL A 162 6.28 -9.03 -22.57
C VAL A 162 5.77 -9.42 -21.18
N ILE A 163 4.90 -8.61 -20.56
CA ILE A 163 4.35 -8.85 -19.22
C ILE A 163 3.49 -10.11 -19.16
N THR A 164 2.82 -10.47 -20.25
CA THR A 164 1.96 -11.67 -20.29
C THR A 164 2.72 -12.97 -20.04
N LYS A 165 4.03 -13.02 -20.29
CA LYS A 165 4.89 -14.16 -20.00
C LYS A 165 5.07 -14.41 -18.49
N LEU A 166 4.80 -13.40 -17.67
CA LEU A 166 4.88 -13.47 -16.21
C LEU A 166 3.57 -13.94 -15.57
N PHE A 167 2.48 -14.00 -16.34
CA PHE A 167 1.19 -14.41 -15.81
C PHE A 167 1.15 -15.92 -15.57
N PRO A 168 0.59 -16.36 -14.44
CA PRO A 168 0.49 -17.79 -14.15
C PRO A 168 -0.44 -18.48 -15.16
N THR A 169 -0.10 -19.74 -15.47
CA THR A 169 -0.88 -20.56 -16.43
C THR A 169 -1.86 -21.50 -15.76
N ARG A 170 -1.71 -21.75 -14.44
CA ARG A 170 -2.54 -22.69 -13.67
C ARG A 170 -3.03 -22.05 -12.39
N PHE A 171 -4.33 -22.21 -12.13
CA PHE A 171 -5.00 -21.64 -10.94
C PHE A 171 -4.42 -22.20 -9.64
N ASP A 172 -4.24 -23.52 -9.54
CA ASP A 172 -3.75 -24.17 -8.31
C ASP A 172 -2.36 -23.70 -7.92
N GLU A 173 -1.48 -23.50 -8.91
CA GLU A 173 -0.13 -22.97 -8.68
C GLU A 173 -0.18 -21.53 -8.17
N ALA A 174 -1.03 -20.69 -8.79
CA ALA A 174 -1.24 -19.32 -8.36
C ALA A 174 -1.79 -19.24 -6.92
N MET A 175 -2.77 -20.07 -6.59
CA MET A 175 -3.39 -20.13 -5.27
C MET A 175 -2.41 -20.59 -4.19
N ASN A 176 -1.67 -21.69 -4.45
CA ASN A 176 -0.70 -22.22 -3.51
C ASN A 176 0.46 -21.23 -3.27
N TYR A 177 0.90 -20.57 -4.34
CA TYR A 177 1.91 -19.53 -4.24
C TYR A 177 1.41 -18.34 -3.41
N ALA A 178 0.19 -17.86 -3.62
CA ALA A 178 -0.41 -16.75 -2.89
C ALA A 178 -0.52 -17.03 -1.39
N ARG A 179 -0.97 -18.23 -0.99
CA ARG A 179 -1.09 -18.64 0.43
C ARG A 179 0.23 -18.59 1.20
N THR A 180 1.35 -18.78 0.49
CA THR A 180 2.68 -18.74 1.10
C THR A 180 3.37 -17.39 0.97
N ASN A 181 3.12 -16.63 -0.10
CA ASN A 181 3.93 -15.46 -0.45
C ASN A 181 3.16 -14.13 -0.42
N ASN A 182 1.83 -14.13 -0.21
CA ASN A 182 1.09 -12.89 -0.11
C ASN A 182 1.54 -12.08 1.12
N TYR A 183 1.98 -10.86 0.90
CA TYR A 183 2.59 -10.03 1.93
C TYR A 183 1.60 -9.60 3.02
N SER A 184 0.35 -9.29 2.68
CA SER A 184 -0.66 -8.93 3.67
C SER A 184 -0.96 -10.10 4.62
N LEU A 185 -1.02 -11.34 4.10
CA LEU A 185 -1.18 -12.54 4.93
C LEU A 185 0.06 -12.78 5.80
N GLN A 186 1.26 -12.56 5.28
CA GLN A 186 2.50 -12.69 6.07
C GLN A 186 2.58 -11.62 7.17
N ALA A 187 2.15 -10.38 6.88
CA ALA A 187 2.05 -9.32 7.88
C ALA A 187 1.09 -9.71 9.02
N ALA A 188 -0.10 -10.21 8.70
CA ALA A 188 -1.08 -10.67 9.69
C ALA A 188 -0.52 -11.81 10.57
N LYS A 189 0.22 -12.78 9.99
CA LYS A 189 0.88 -13.84 10.76
C LYS A 189 1.94 -13.27 11.71
N LYS A 190 2.73 -12.29 11.29
CA LYS A 190 3.73 -11.63 12.15
C LYS A 190 3.10 -10.79 13.24
N GLN A 191 1.94 -10.15 12.97
CA GLN A 191 1.14 -9.48 14.00
C GLN A 191 0.62 -10.46 15.06
N LEU A 192 0.19 -11.66 14.67
CA LEU A 192 -0.21 -12.71 15.60
C LEU A 192 0.97 -13.17 16.47
N ASP A 193 2.17 -13.33 15.88
CA ASP A 193 3.39 -13.63 16.64
C ASP A 193 3.65 -12.55 17.69
N SER A 194 3.59 -11.27 17.30
CA SER A 194 3.75 -10.12 18.20
C SER A 194 2.72 -10.14 19.34
N ALA A 195 1.44 -10.35 19.03
CA ALA A 195 0.37 -10.44 20.04
C ALA A 195 0.59 -11.63 21.00
N THR A 196 1.12 -12.74 20.50
CA THR A 196 1.46 -13.92 21.30
C THR A 196 2.58 -13.63 22.29
N TYR A 197 3.65 -12.96 21.87
CA TYR A 197 4.72 -12.51 22.76
C TYR A 197 4.24 -11.46 23.75
N ASN A 198 3.32 -10.58 23.39
CA ASN A 198 2.72 -9.61 24.31
C ASN A 198 1.92 -10.30 25.43
N VAL A 199 1.20 -11.40 25.14
CA VAL A 199 0.56 -12.21 26.17
C VAL A 199 1.60 -12.79 27.13
N ASN A 200 2.71 -13.31 26.61
CA ASN A 200 3.78 -13.90 27.43
C ASN A 200 4.52 -12.85 28.25
N SER A 201 4.76 -11.66 27.69
CA SER A 201 5.29 -10.51 28.42
C SER A 201 4.39 -10.13 29.58
N ASN A 202 3.07 -9.98 29.35
CA ASN A 202 2.12 -9.65 30.42
C ASN A 202 1.99 -10.76 31.49
N LYS A 203 2.14 -12.05 31.12
CA LYS A 203 2.21 -13.15 32.10
C LYS A 203 3.46 -13.05 32.97
N GLY A 204 4.57 -12.58 32.40
CA GLY A 204 5.81 -12.36 33.13
C GLY A 204 5.68 -11.41 34.32
N ALA A 205 4.69 -10.52 34.32
CA ALA A 205 4.39 -9.62 35.43
C ALA A 205 3.84 -10.35 36.71
N LEU A 206 3.60 -11.65 36.63
CA LEU A 206 3.27 -12.49 37.80
C LEU A 206 4.52 -13.16 38.42
N LEU A 207 5.67 -13.07 37.76
CA LEU A 207 6.94 -13.67 38.18
C LEU A 207 7.76 -12.66 39.01
N PRO A 208 8.76 -13.12 39.78
CA PRO A 208 9.68 -12.22 40.46
C PRO A 208 10.37 -11.25 39.52
N GLU A 209 10.62 -10.04 40.02
CA GLU A 209 11.52 -9.06 39.41
C GLU A 209 12.73 -8.86 40.29
N VAL A 210 13.92 -8.91 39.74
CA VAL A 210 15.18 -8.70 40.43
C VAL A 210 15.92 -7.54 39.78
N THR A 211 16.18 -6.50 40.58
CA THR A 211 16.84 -5.27 40.12
C THR A 211 18.11 -5.03 40.95
N PHE A 212 19.22 -4.79 40.26
CA PHE A 212 20.45 -4.31 40.87
C PHE A 212 20.52 -2.80 40.73
N THR A 213 20.84 -2.09 41.83
CA THR A 213 21.04 -0.64 41.82
C THR A 213 22.37 -0.30 42.49
N ALA A 214 23.18 0.50 41.82
CA ALA A 214 24.33 1.16 42.41
C ALA A 214 24.10 2.67 42.41
N ALA A 215 24.21 3.31 43.55
CA ALA A 215 24.01 4.75 43.67
C ALA A 215 25.12 5.37 44.52
N SER A 216 25.60 6.54 44.11
CA SER A 216 26.54 7.34 44.88
C SER A 216 26.14 8.81 44.86
N GLY A 217 26.14 9.44 46.00
CA GLY A 217 25.69 10.81 46.11
C GLY A 217 26.28 11.57 47.30
N LYS A 218 26.14 12.88 47.22
CA LYS A 218 26.52 13.79 48.31
C LYS A 218 25.31 14.60 48.72
N THR A 219 25.04 14.60 49.99
CA THR A 219 23.98 15.39 50.62
C THR A 219 24.59 16.36 51.62
N THR A 220 24.27 17.62 51.52
CA THR A 220 24.64 18.65 52.49
C THR A 220 23.36 19.08 53.24
N GLN A 221 23.42 19.02 54.52
CA GLN A 221 22.32 19.43 55.39
C GLN A 221 22.77 20.65 56.20
N SER A 222 21.93 21.66 56.29
CA SER A 222 22.13 22.83 57.09
C SER A 222 20.95 22.99 58.04
N ASN A 223 21.23 23.13 59.35
CA ASN A 223 20.31 23.64 60.33
C ASN A 223 20.80 25.01 60.83
N HIS A 224 19.89 25.93 61.01
CA HIS A 224 20.24 27.30 61.43
C HIS A 224 21.07 27.35 62.73
N ASP A 225 20.91 26.30 63.57
CA ASP A 225 21.60 26.17 64.86
C ASP A 225 22.99 25.48 64.76
N MET A 226 23.43 25.07 63.57
CA MET A 226 24.72 24.37 63.37
C MET A 226 25.79 25.31 62.83
N ALA A 227 26.92 25.41 63.52
CA ALA A 227 28.07 26.21 63.13
C ALA A 227 28.78 25.70 61.85
N LYS A 228 28.47 24.50 61.36
CA LYS A 228 28.96 23.90 60.08
C LYS A 228 27.86 23.12 59.38
N ASN A 229 27.78 23.26 58.08
CA ASN A 229 26.89 22.48 57.22
C ASN A 229 27.52 21.10 56.94
N PRO A 230 27.16 20.03 57.67
CA PRO A 230 27.74 18.72 57.43
C PRO A 230 27.35 18.19 56.04
N SER A 231 28.32 17.66 55.31
CA SER A 231 28.06 16.96 54.07
C SER A 231 28.41 15.49 54.23
N THR A 232 27.51 14.65 53.79
CA THR A 232 27.66 13.18 53.81
C THR A 232 27.75 12.68 52.40
N THR A 233 28.82 11.91 52.10
CA THR A 233 28.92 11.14 50.84
C THR A 233 28.50 9.69 51.15
N SER A 234 27.56 9.17 50.38
CA SER A 234 27.09 7.78 50.53
C SER A 234 27.21 7.03 49.21
N THR A 235 27.67 5.80 49.28
CA THR A 235 27.64 4.85 48.14
C THR A 235 26.88 3.63 48.60
N GLN A 236 25.91 3.24 47.79
CA GLN A 236 25.01 2.13 48.09
C GLN A 236 24.95 1.16 46.91
N TYR A 237 24.99 -0.13 47.21
CA TYR A 237 24.73 -1.20 46.26
C TYR A 237 23.54 -2.00 46.83
N SER A 238 22.49 -2.23 46.01
CA SER A 238 21.35 -3.02 46.45
C SER A 238 20.98 -4.03 45.36
N LEU A 239 20.48 -5.17 45.80
CA LEU A 239 19.85 -6.19 44.97
C LEU A 239 18.45 -6.39 45.53
N ASP A 240 17.45 -5.88 44.85
CA ASP A 240 16.08 -5.87 45.28
C ASP A 240 15.28 -6.93 44.50
N MET A 241 14.59 -7.84 45.21
CA MET A 241 13.67 -8.80 44.60
C MET A 241 12.24 -8.47 45.03
N SER A 242 11.34 -8.28 44.08
CA SER A 242 9.92 -8.04 44.28
C SER A 242 9.08 -9.16 43.63
N VAL A 243 8.13 -9.70 44.39
CA VAL A 243 7.17 -10.69 43.92
C VAL A 243 5.75 -10.18 44.16
N PRO A 244 4.99 -9.82 43.12
CA PRO A 244 3.63 -9.33 43.29
C PRO A 244 2.66 -10.49 43.56
N LEU A 245 2.31 -10.70 44.83
CA LEU A 245 1.37 -11.77 45.21
C LEU A 245 -0.10 -11.40 44.86
N TYR A 246 -0.47 -10.15 45.05
CA TYR A 246 -1.79 -9.66 44.70
C TYR A 246 -1.73 -8.17 44.30
N THR A 247 -2.33 -7.84 43.16
CA THR A 247 -2.31 -6.51 42.53
C THR A 247 -3.71 -5.91 42.38
N GLY A 248 -4.65 -6.24 43.24
CA GLY A 248 -6.04 -5.77 43.09
C GLY A 248 -6.73 -6.24 41.80
N GLY A 249 -6.25 -7.32 41.19
CA GLY A 249 -6.78 -7.83 39.92
C GLY A 249 -6.22 -7.18 38.62
N ALA A 250 -5.46 -6.08 38.74
CA ALA A 250 -4.95 -5.31 37.56
C ALA A 250 -4.10 -6.17 36.61
N THR A 251 -3.12 -6.93 37.12
CA THR A 251 -2.25 -7.78 36.31
C THR A 251 -3.05 -8.87 35.61
N ARG A 252 -3.99 -9.50 36.28
CA ARG A 252 -4.87 -10.54 35.70
C ARG A 252 -5.79 -9.95 34.61
N ALA A 253 -6.32 -8.75 34.81
CA ALA A 253 -7.14 -8.03 33.84
C ALA A 253 -6.28 -7.69 32.57
N LYS A 254 -5.04 -7.22 32.75
CA LYS A 254 -4.10 -6.94 31.65
C LYS A 254 -3.79 -8.20 30.85
N ILE A 255 -3.60 -9.35 31.49
CA ILE A 255 -3.39 -10.64 30.82
C ILE A 255 -4.65 -11.04 30.03
N ARG A 256 -5.85 -10.91 30.61
CA ARG A 256 -7.11 -11.20 29.88
C ARG A 256 -7.24 -10.30 28.64
N LYS A 257 -6.99 -9.00 28.77
CA LYS A 257 -6.99 -8.05 27.65
C LYS A 257 -6.04 -8.51 26.55
N SER A 258 -4.80 -8.85 26.88
CA SER A 258 -3.82 -9.29 25.88
C SER A 258 -4.19 -10.62 25.22
N LYS A 259 -4.88 -11.54 25.92
CA LYS A 259 -5.41 -12.77 25.32
C LYS A 259 -6.51 -12.46 24.29
N TYR A 260 -7.41 -11.52 24.56
CA TYR A 260 -8.42 -11.09 23.58
C TYR A 260 -7.79 -10.40 22.37
N GLN A 261 -6.75 -9.59 22.59
CA GLN A 261 -5.97 -8.99 21.48
C GLN A 261 -5.26 -10.06 20.65
N LYS A 262 -4.73 -11.12 21.26
CA LYS A 262 -4.21 -12.27 20.53
C LYS A 262 -5.31 -12.96 19.73
N TRP A 263 -6.48 -13.18 20.31
CA TRP A 263 -7.60 -13.77 19.58
C TRP A 263 -8.03 -12.90 18.41
N GLN A 264 -8.15 -11.59 18.60
CA GLN A 264 -8.40 -10.64 17.51
C GLN A 264 -7.36 -10.78 16.38
N ALA A 265 -6.08 -10.92 16.70
CA ALA A 265 -5.03 -11.13 15.70
C ALA A 265 -5.16 -12.50 14.99
N GLN A 266 -5.64 -13.55 15.67
CA GLN A 266 -5.93 -14.84 15.06
C GLN A 266 -7.06 -14.74 14.03
N GLU A 267 -8.16 -14.07 14.37
CA GLU A 267 -9.25 -13.80 13.42
C GLU A 267 -8.77 -12.95 12.24
N GLY A 268 -7.88 -11.97 12.48
CA GLY A 268 -7.25 -11.18 11.43
C GLY A 268 -6.42 -12.01 10.44
N VAL A 269 -5.76 -13.09 10.89
CA VAL A 269 -5.08 -14.03 9.99
C VAL A 269 -6.08 -14.79 9.12
N LEU A 270 -7.20 -15.27 9.70
CA LEU A 270 -8.25 -15.95 8.94
C LEU A 270 -8.93 -15.03 7.93
N GLU A 271 -9.15 -13.77 8.31
CA GLU A 271 -9.67 -12.74 7.41
C GLU A 271 -8.71 -12.51 6.23
N ALA A 272 -7.43 -12.32 6.51
CA ALA A 272 -6.40 -12.13 5.48
C ALA A 272 -6.30 -13.35 4.55
N GLU A 273 -6.39 -14.58 5.08
CA GLU A 273 -6.38 -15.80 4.26
C GLU A 273 -7.60 -15.85 3.32
N ARG A 274 -8.79 -15.56 3.84
CA ARG A 274 -10.01 -15.50 3.02
C ARG A 274 -9.93 -14.41 1.95
N ALA A 275 -9.38 -13.24 2.29
CA ALA A 275 -9.16 -12.15 1.34
C ALA A 275 -8.19 -12.54 0.22
N VAL A 276 -7.11 -13.27 0.54
CA VAL A 276 -6.17 -13.82 -0.47
C VAL A 276 -6.87 -14.79 -1.40
N VAL A 277 -7.64 -15.74 -0.86
CA VAL A 277 -8.41 -16.72 -1.66
C VAL A 277 -9.39 -16.02 -2.59
N ALA A 278 -10.15 -15.08 -2.06
CA ALA A 278 -11.13 -14.30 -2.84
C ALA A 278 -10.43 -13.45 -3.93
N GLY A 279 -9.35 -12.75 -3.57
CA GLY A 279 -8.58 -11.89 -4.49
C GLY A 279 -7.95 -12.68 -5.64
N VAL A 280 -7.31 -13.82 -5.35
CA VAL A 280 -6.72 -14.68 -6.38
C VAL A 280 -7.80 -15.27 -7.28
N THR A 281 -8.91 -15.76 -6.70
CA THR A 281 -10.02 -16.34 -7.47
C THR A 281 -10.64 -15.30 -8.39
N SER A 282 -10.96 -14.13 -7.87
CA SER A 282 -11.55 -13.02 -8.63
C SER A 282 -10.65 -12.57 -9.79
N SER A 283 -9.39 -12.25 -9.50
CA SER A 283 -8.44 -11.76 -10.52
C SER A 283 -8.11 -12.84 -11.55
N TRP A 284 -8.05 -14.13 -11.16
CA TRP A 284 -7.88 -15.23 -12.09
C TRP A 284 -9.05 -15.34 -13.06
N GLN A 285 -10.30 -15.35 -12.53
CA GLN A 285 -11.50 -15.44 -13.36
C GLN A 285 -11.63 -14.24 -14.30
N SER A 286 -11.36 -13.04 -13.80
CA SER A 286 -11.34 -11.83 -14.62
C SER A 286 -10.30 -11.90 -15.75
N MET A 287 -9.08 -12.34 -15.44
CA MET A 287 -8.02 -12.50 -16.44
C MET A 287 -8.41 -13.54 -17.51
N GLN A 288 -8.99 -14.68 -17.14
CA GLN A 288 -9.43 -15.71 -18.10
C GLN A 288 -10.60 -15.23 -18.96
N ALA A 289 -11.58 -14.56 -18.34
CA ALA A 289 -12.71 -13.98 -19.08
C ALA A 289 -12.24 -12.93 -20.10
N ASN A 290 -11.38 -12.01 -19.67
CA ASN A 290 -10.83 -10.98 -20.55
C ASN A 290 -9.99 -11.59 -21.68
N LYS A 291 -9.17 -12.61 -21.40
CA LYS A 291 -8.41 -13.34 -22.41
C LYS A 291 -9.31 -13.98 -23.47
N SER A 292 -10.38 -14.63 -23.03
CA SER A 292 -11.34 -15.27 -23.94
C SER A 292 -12.14 -14.24 -24.75
N ASN A 293 -12.46 -13.10 -24.13
CA ASN A 293 -13.19 -12.01 -24.77
C ASN A 293 -12.40 -11.37 -25.93
N ILE A 294 -11.07 -11.26 -25.82
CA ILE A 294 -10.21 -10.70 -26.87
C ILE A 294 -10.42 -11.44 -28.19
N SER A 295 -10.43 -12.78 -28.19
CA SER A 295 -10.59 -13.57 -29.43
C SER A 295 -11.96 -13.32 -30.11
N SER A 296 -13.01 -13.17 -29.30
CA SER A 296 -14.36 -12.87 -29.80
C SER A 296 -14.45 -11.47 -30.39
N ILE A 297 -13.87 -10.48 -29.70
CA ILE A 297 -13.85 -9.08 -30.19
C ILE A 297 -13.02 -8.96 -31.46
N GLN A 298 -11.87 -9.64 -31.55
CA GLN A 298 -11.06 -9.64 -32.77
C GLN A 298 -11.81 -10.23 -33.98
N ALA A 299 -12.59 -11.29 -33.74
CA ALA A 299 -13.47 -11.83 -34.78
C ALA A 299 -14.56 -10.81 -35.18
N GLN A 300 -15.14 -10.10 -34.20
CA GLN A 300 -16.12 -9.02 -34.44
C GLN A 300 -15.50 -7.86 -35.25
N VAL A 301 -14.29 -7.38 -34.89
CA VAL A 301 -13.60 -6.33 -35.66
C VAL A 301 -13.41 -6.75 -37.10
N LYS A 302 -12.93 -7.98 -37.35
CA LYS A 302 -12.71 -8.50 -38.68
C LYS A 302 -14.02 -8.60 -39.47
N ALA A 303 -15.09 -9.11 -38.86
CA ALA A 303 -16.40 -9.20 -39.50
C ALA A 303 -17.00 -7.83 -39.81
N SER A 304 -16.92 -6.88 -38.87
CA SER A 304 -17.39 -5.50 -39.07
C SER A 304 -16.62 -4.76 -40.17
N ALA A 305 -15.32 -5.01 -40.31
CA ALA A 305 -14.53 -4.43 -41.38
C ALA A 305 -14.97 -4.94 -42.76
N ILE A 306 -15.22 -6.27 -42.88
CA ILE A 306 -15.74 -6.89 -44.13
C ILE A 306 -17.14 -6.37 -44.42
N ALA A 307 -18.01 -6.24 -43.39
CA ALA A 307 -19.36 -5.72 -43.56
C ALA A 307 -19.37 -4.27 -44.04
N LEU A 308 -18.48 -3.41 -43.51
CA LEU A 308 -18.32 -2.02 -43.95
C LEU A 308 -17.89 -1.97 -45.42
N GLU A 309 -16.89 -2.75 -45.79
CA GLU A 309 -16.43 -2.81 -47.20
C GLU A 309 -17.54 -3.26 -48.17
N GLY A 310 -18.32 -4.28 -47.79
CA GLY A 310 -19.48 -4.76 -48.54
C GLY A 310 -20.55 -3.69 -48.66
N THR A 311 -20.94 -3.07 -47.55
CA THR A 311 -21.98 -2.02 -47.52
C THR A 311 -21.59 -0.81 -48.37
N GLN A 312 -20.32 -0.41 -48.39
CA GLN A 312 -19.82 0.66 -49.24
C GLN A 312 -19.92 0.33 -50.74
N LYS A 313 -19.61 -0.92 -51.10
CA LYS A 313 -19.73 -1.38 -52.52
C LYS A 313 -21.18 -1.46 -52.96
N GLU A 314 -22.08 -1.95 -52.10
CA GLU A 314 -23.52 -2.01 -52.37
C GLU A 314 -24.14 -0.62 -52.42
N GLU A 315 -23.73 0.33 -51.61
CA GLU A 315 -24.16 1.72 -51.63
C GLU A 315 -23.72 2.44 -52.92
N ALA A 316 -22.49 2.22 -53.38
CA ALA A 316 -21.99 2.75 -54.66
C ALA A 316 -22.81 2.22 -55.84
N LEU A 317 -23.46 1.04 -55.76
CA LEU A 317 -24.36 0.48 -56.75
C LEU A 317 -25.84 0.87 -56.57
N GLY A 318 -26.12 1.67 -55.52
CA GLY A 318 -27.51 2.11 -55.19
C GLY A 318 -28.35 1.06 -54.45
N ASN A 319 -27.79 -0.06 -54.04
CA ASN A 319 -28.48 -1.14 -53.34
C ASN A 319 -28.56 -0.94 -51.80
N ARG A 320 -27.83 0.03 -51.26
CA ARG A 320 -27.83 0.43 -49.86
C ARG A 320 -27.93 1.94 -49.74
N THR A 321 -28.32 2.40 -48.54
CA THR A 321 -28.43 3.82 -48.26
C THR A 321 -27.11 4.36 -47.66
N VAL A 322 -26.92 5.69 -47.72
CA VAL A 322 -25.82 6.38 -47.02
C VAL A 322 -25.88 6.09 -45.52
N LEU A 323 -27.11 5.99 -44.96
CA LEU A 323 -27.30 5.65 -43.53
C LEU A 323 -26.73 4.27 -43.17
N ASP A 324 -26.87 3.27 -44.05
CA ASP A 324 -26.31 1.93 -43.82
C ASP A 324 -24.78 1.97 -43.74
N VAL A 325 -24.12 2.77 -44.58
CA VAL A 325 -22.68 2.99 -44.53
C VAL A 325 -22.25 3.69 -43.27
N LEU A 326 -22.96 4.74 -42.85
CA LEU A 326 -22.66 5.45 -41.59
C LEU A 326 -22.81 4.52 -40.37
N ASN A 327 -23.83 3.65 -40.34
CA ASN A 327 -24.01 2.67 -39.29
C ASN A 327 -22.91 1.60 -39.29
N ALA A 328 -22.43 1.19 -40.45
CA ALA A 328 -21.30 0.25 -40.59
C ALA A 328 -19.98 0.85 -40.06
N TYR A 329 -19.73 2.14 -40.34
CA TYR A 329 -18.59 2.87 -39.76
C TYR A 329 -18.67 2.87 -38.22
N GLN A 330 -19.83 3.22 -37.66
CA GLN A 330 -20.03 3.27 -36.20
C GLN A 330 -19.83 1.88 -35.56
N THR A 331 -20.32 0.82 -36.22
CA THR A 331 -20.18 -0.57 -35.75
C THR A 331 -18.71 -1.00 -35.72
N LEU A 332 -17.96 -0.69 -36.78
CA LEU A 332 -16.52 -1.00 -36.85
C LEU A 332 -15.74 -0.22 -35.77
N LEU A 333 -15.98 1.09 -35.66
CA LEU A 333 -15.34 1.90 -34.63
C LEU A 333 -15.59 1.37 -33.24
N THR A 334 -16.84 1.06 -32.90
CA THR A 334 -17.24 0.50 -31.61
C THR A 334 -16.51 -0.83 -31.35
N SER A 335 -16.41 -1.71 -32.35
CA SER A 335 -15.69 -2.98 -32.24
C SER A 335 -14.19 -2.76 -31.98
N GLN A 336 -13.56 -1.82 -32.69
CA GLN A 336 -12.13 -1.48 -32.50
C GLN A 336 -11.85 -0.86 -31.14
N VAL A 337 -12.71 0.03 -30.65
CA VAL A 337 -12.60 0.62 -29.30
C VAL A 337 -12.75 -0.47 -28.24
N ASN A 338 -13.68 -1.41 -28.44
CA ASN A 338 -13.85 -2.54 -27.52
C ASN A 338 -12.63 -3.48 -27.52
N GLU A 339 -11.95 -3.67 -28.66
CA GLU A 339 -10.70 -4.45 -28.72
C GLU A 339 -9.61 -3.79 -27.87
N VAL A 340 -9.42 -2.48 -28.01
CA VAL A 340 -8.44 -1.72 -27.21
C VAL A 340 -8.74 -1.83 -25.71
N LYS A 341 -10.02 -1.70 -25.33
CA LYS A 341 -10.46 -1.85 -23.92
C LYS A 341 -10.23 -3.28 -23.40
N ALA A 342 -10.57 -4.30 -24.19
CA ALA A 342 -10.41 -5.69 -23.79
C ALA A 342 -8.93 -6.06 -23.58
N LEU A 343 -8.03 -5.57 -24.42
CA LEU A 343 -6.58 -5.72 -24.23
C LEU A 343 -6.09 -5.06 -22.95
N HIS A 344 -6.50 -3.83 -22.70
CA HIS A 344 -6.22 -3.10 -21.46
C HIS A 344 -6.69 -3.90 -20.23
N ASP A 345 -7.95 -4.34 -20.22
CA ASP A 345 -8.55 -5.06 -19.09
C ASP A 345 -7.88 -6.41 -18.82
N TYR A 346 -7.42 -7.08 -19.88
CA TYR A 346 -6.62 -8.30 -19.75
C TYR A 346 -5.28 -8.05 -19.04
N TYR A 347 -4.55 -7.00 -19.42
CA TYR A 347 -3.28 -6.66 -18.77
C TYR A 347 -3.49 -6.24 -17.32
N VAL A 348 -4.49 -5.40 -17.04
CA VAL A 348 -4.79 -4.95 -15.67
C VAL A 348 -5.19 -6.13 -14.78
N SER A 349 -6.07 -7.02 -15.25
CA SER A 349 -6.46 -8.20 -14.47
C SER A 349 -5.31 -9.18 -14.23
N GLY A 350 -4.39 -9.32 -15.17
CA GLY A 350 -3.15 -10.08 -14.99
C GLY A 350 -2.22 -9.48 -13.93
N LEU A 351 -2.06 -8.17 -13.92
CA LEU A 351 -1.27 -7.45 -12.89
C LEU A 351 -1.94 -7.55 -11.52
N GLN A 352 -3.27 -7.44 -11.43
CA GLN A 352 -4.03 -7.65 -10.19
C GLN A 352 -3.86 -9.07 -9.65
N LEU A 353 -3.82 -10.07 -10.52
CA LEU A 353 -3.52 -11.44 -10.12
C LEU A 353 -2.09 -11.56 -9.57
N MET A 354 -1.10 -10.96 -10.21
CA MET A 354 0.29 -10.93 -9.70
C MET A 354 0.39 -10.25 -8.34
N GLN A 355 -0.34 -9.16 -8.12
CA GLN A 355 -0.44 -8.49 -6.82
C GLN A 355 -1.07 -9.42 -5.77
N SER A 356 -2.21 -10.04 -6.08
CA SER A 356 -2.91 -10.97 -5.17
C SER A 356 -2.04 -12.17 -4.78
N MET A 357 -1.16 -12.60 -5.67
CA MET A 357 -0.18 -13.65 -5.41
C MET A 357 1.02 -13.20 -4.57
N GLY A 358 1.28 -11.89 -4.44
CA GLY A 358 2.51 -11.39 -3.84
C GLY A 358 3.70 -11.38 -4.82
N ASN A 359 3.44 -11.27 -6.11
CA ASN A 359 4.47 -11.39 -7.16
C ASN A 359 4.79 -10.07 -7.86
N LEU A 360 4.05 -8.99 -7.56
CA LEU A 360 4.20 -7.69 -8.21
C LEU A 360 5.18 -6.80 -7.42
N THR A 361 6.46 -7.15 -7.39
CA THR A 361 7.51 -6.34 -6.75
C THR A 361 8.60 -5.97 -7.75
N ALA A 362 9.30 -4.87 -7.52
CA ALA A 362 10.39 -4.41 -8.39
C ALA A 362 11.46 -5.48 -8.62
N LYS A 363 11.81 -6.23 -7.57
CA LYS A 363 12.78 -7.33 -7.62
C LYS A 363 12.31 -8.50 -8.47
N LYS A 364 11.04 -8.90 -8.34
CA LYS A 364 10.46 -10.04 -9.09
C LYS A 364 10.20 -9.69 -10.56
N LEU A 365 9.91 -8.42 -10.82
CA LEU A 365 9.79 -7.88 -12.18
C LEU A 365 11.15 -7.58 -12.82
N ALA A 366 12.26 -7.77 -12.09
CA ALA A 366 13.62 -7.46 -12.54
C ALA A 366 13.76 -6.02 -13.09
N LEU A 367 13.12 -5.05 -12.44
CA LEU A 367 13.18 -3.66 -12.85
C LEU A 367 14.60 -3.10 -12.64
N ASN A 368 15.08 -2.30 -13.57
CA ASN A 368 16.40 -1.66 -13.49
C ASN A 368 16.37 -0.45 -12.54
N VAL A 369 16.19 -0.73 -11.23
CA VAL A 369 16.15 0.28 -10.16
C VAL A 369 16.99 -0.18 -8.97
N LYS A 370 17.41 0.76 -8.12
CA LYS A 370 18.06 0.41 -6.85
C LYS A 370 17.01 -0.19 -5.91
N TYR A 371 17.17 -1.47 -5.56
CA TYR A 371 16.27 -2.14 -4.63
C TYR A 371 16.57 -1.70 -3.20
N TYR A 372 15.51 -1.36 -2.45
CA TYR A 372 15.59 -1.14 -1.02
C TYR A 372 15.48 -2.47 -0.27
N ASN A 373 16.45 -2.77 0.59
CA ASN A 373 16.47 -3.97 1.41
C ASN A 373 16.02 -3.62 2.83
N ALA A 374 14.73 -3.77 3.11
CA ALA A 374 14.14 -3.48 4.41
C ALA A 374 14.67 -4.38 5.54
N GLU A 375 15.00 -5.64 5.24
CA GLU A 375 15.55 -6.57 6.22
C GLU A 375 16.97 -6.14 6.65
N GLU A 376 17.81 -5.77 5.71
CA GLU A 376 19.17 -5.26 5.98
C GLU A 376 19.12 -3.96 6.81
N HIS A 377 18.24 -3.03 6.43
CA HIS A 377 18.02 -1.81 7.20
C HIS A 377 17.58 -2.11 8.64
N TYR A 378 16.66 -3.07 8.81
CA TYR A 378 16.22 -3.50 10.14
C TYR A 378 17.37 -4.07 10.97
N GLN A 379 18.18 -4.97 10.40
CA GLN A 379 19.32 -5.57 11.11
C GLN A 379 20.36 -4.52 11.50
N ASN A 380 20.65 -3.57 10.63
CA ASN A 380 21.58 -2.47 10.89
C ASN A 380 21.08 -1.51 11.97
N THR A 381 19.77 -1.33 12.10
CA THR A 381 19.15 -0.43 13.07
C THR A 381 18.92 -1.08 14.44
N LYS A 382 18.61 -2.37 14.48
CA LYS A 382 18.28 -3.15 15.70
C LYS A 382 19.31 -3.05 16.81
N GLY A 383 20.60 -2.91 16.48
CA GLY A 383 21.72 -2.79 17.44
C GLY A 383 22.01 -1.36 17.94
N LYS A 384 21.50 -0.35 17.28
CA LYS A 384 21.79 1.04 17.60
C LYS A 384 21.08 1.49 18.87
N TRP A 385 21.80 2.10 19.82
CA TRP A 385 21.22 2.49 21.12
C TRP A 385 21.68 3.89 21.61
N LEU A 386 22.67 4.49 20.98
CA LEU A 386 23.21 5.82 21.34
C LEU A 386 23.00 6.87 20.24
N THR A 387 22.53 6.48 19.07
CA THR A 387 22.37 7.42 17.97
C THR A 387 20.91 7.82 17.77
N LEU A 388 20.67 9.11 17.53
CA LEU A 388 19.37 9.65 17.13
C LEU A 388 19.27 9.79 15.59
N SER A 389 20.33 9.41 14.85
CA SER A 389 20.34 9.51 13.38
C SER A 389 19.48 8.43 12.75
N ILE A 390 18.71 8.82 11.73
CA ILE A 390 18.01 7.93 10.83
C ILE A 390 18.93 7.66 9.64
N ASP A 391 19.29 6.41 9.39
CA ASP A 391 19.99 6.02 8.17
C ASP A 391 19.00 6.11 7.00
N LYS A 392 19.34 6.94 6.00
CA LYS A 392 18.57 7.09 4.75
C LYS A 392 19.02 6.07 3.70
#